data_e47c2e21da8075681e4d5d59b1a58462
#
_entry.id   e47c2e21da8075681e4d5d59b1a58462
#
_cell.length_a   1.000
_cell.length_b   1.000
_cell.length_c   1.000
_cell.angle_alpha   90.00
_cell.angle_beta   90.00
_cell.angle_gamma   90.00
#
_symmetry.space_group_name_H-M   'P 1'
#
loop_
_entity.id
_entity.type
_entity.pdbx_description
1 polymer ?
#
loop_
_entity_poly.entity_id
_entity_poly.type
_entity_poly.pdbx_seq_one_letter_code
_entity_poly.pdbx_strand_id
1 'polypeptide(L)'
;MAYDFQVVIDTGDPHPLADWWADALGWQVEPSNEAFIRSMIEKGHATDDDTTTHNGALVWKAGAAIRHPDGLERAPRVLFQLAAEPKTVKNRVHLDVRVGADNIEPVVERLTAKGAKVLHRGRQGPNWWITIADPEGNELCIT
;
A
#
# COMPACT_ATOMS: atom_id res chain seq x y z
N MET A 1 -8.77 23.59 -16.03
CA MET A 1 -8.32 22.22 -16.28
C MET A 1 -8.00 21.54 -14.96
N ALA A 2 -8.47 20.34 -14.77
CA ALA A 2 -8.19 19.58 -13.56
C ALA A 2 -7.29 18.38 -13.90
N TYR A 3 -6.42 18.01 -12.97
CA TYR A 3 -5.51 16.87 -13.10
C TYR A 3 -5.85 15.83 -12.04
N ASP A 4 -5.65 14.58 -12.36
CA ASP A 4 -5.73 13.48 -11.39
C ASP A 4 -4.36 13.19 -10.77
N PHE A 5 -4.32 12.21 -9.86
CA PHE A 5 -3.08 11.80 -9.19
C PHE A 5 -3.14 10.33 -8.79
N GLN A 6 -2.00 9.75 -8.54
CA GLN A 6 -1.88 8.50 -7.82
C GLN A 6 -1.11 8.71 -6.53
N VAL A 7 -1.30 7.82 -5.57
CA VAL A 7 -0.52 7.80 -4.32
C VAL A 7 0.68 6.89 -4.53
N VAL A 8 1.87 7.34 -4.12
CA VAL A 8 3.08 6.52 -4.10
C VAL A 8 3.58 6.42 -2.68
N ILE A 9 3.83 5.20 -2.22
CA ILE A 9 4.41 4.92 -0.91
C ILE A 9 5.77 4.25 -1.16
N ASP A 10 6.82 4.90 -0.70
CA ASP A 10 8.17 4.34 -0.76
C ASP A 10 8.32 3.21 0.26
N THR A 11 9.03 2.17 -0.14
CA THR A 11 9.14 0.95 0.68
C THR A 11 10.47 0.23 0.40
N GLY A 12 10.96 -0.48 1.38
CA GLY A 12 12.10 -1.38 1.18
C GLY A 12 11.73 -2.71 0.51
N ASP A 13 10.43 -3.06 0.47
CA ASP A 13 9.95 -4.31 -0.12
C ASP A 13 8.51 -4.14 -0.65
N PRO A 14 8.36 -3.77 -1.95
CA PRO A 14 7.06 -3.39 -2.50
C PRO A 14 5.97 -4.46 -2.43
N HIS A 15 6.28 -5.71 -2.75
CA HIS A 15 5.25 -6.74 -2.89
C HIS A 15 4.60 -7.14 -1.56
N PRO A 16 5.35 -7.45 -0.50
CA PRO A 16 4.75 -7.73 0.80
C PRO A 16 3.96 -6.54 1.35
N LEU A 17 4.44 -5.32 1.17
CA LEU A 17 3.72 -4.14 1.66
C LEU A 17 2.46 -3.88 0.86
N ALA A 18 2.48 -4.07 -0.47
CA ALA A 18 1.29 -4.00 -1.31
C ALA A 18 0.23 -5.03 -0.87
N ASP A 19 0.63 -6.27 -0.61
CA ASP A 19 -0.27 -7.31 -0.10
C ASP A 19 -0.91 -6.90 1.22
N TRP A 20 -0.12 -6.36 2.14
CA TRP A 20 -0.62 -5.90 3.44
C TRP A 20 -1.68 -4.79 3.28
N TRP A 21 -1.38 -3.77 2.47
CA TRP A 21 -2.29 -2.67 2.23
C TRP A 21 -3.55 -3.09 1.46
N ALA A 22 -3.42 -3.99 0.48
CA ALA A 22 -4.58 -4.53 -0.24
C ALA A 22 -5.53 -5.25 0.72
N ASP A 23 -4.99 -6.08 1.62
CA ASP A 23 -5.78 -6.74 2.65
C ASP A 23 -6.40 -5.74 3.63
N ALA A 24 -5.63 -4.77 4.07
CA ALA A 24 -6.10 -3.74 5.01
C ALA A 24 -7.29 -2.95 4.46
N LEU A 25 -7.24 -2.59 3.19
CA LEU A 25 -8.26 -1.77 2.52
C LEU A 25 -9.39 -2.60 1.89
N GLY A 26 -9.23 -3.92 1.76
CA GLY A 26 -10.14 -4.73 0.95
C GLY A 26 -9.99 -4.46 -0.55
N TRP A 27 -8.80 -4.09 -0.98
CA TRP A 27 -8.48 -3.77 -2.37
C TRP A 27 -7.80 -4.92 -3.08
N GLN A 28 -7.53 -4.73 -4.37
CA GLN A 28 -6.91 -5.74 -5.22
C GLN A 28 -5.47 -5.35 -5.54
N VAL A 29 -4.56 -6.31 -5.43
CA VAL A 29 -3.20 -6.16 -5.98
C VAL A 29 -3.30 -6.26 -7.50
N GLU A 30 -2.66 -5.33 -8.22
CA GLU A 30 -2.60 -5.40 -9.68
C GLU A 30 -1.82 -6.65 -10.10
N PRO A 31 -2.36 -7.44 -11.05
CA PRO A 31 -1.68 -8.66 -11.49
C PRO A 31 -0.38 -8.35 -12.22
N SER A 32 0.62 -9.21 -12.03
CA SER A 32 1.85 -9.16 -12.81
C SER A 32 1.63 -9.83 -14.16
N ASN A 33 2.25 -9.28 -15.21
CA ASN A 33 2.29 -9.89 -16.52
C ASN A 33 3.68 -10.49 -16.77
N GLU A 34 3.86 -11.76 -16.43
CA GLU A 34 5.14 -12.45 -16.54
C GLU A 34 5.65 -12.51 -17.98
N ALA A 35 4.75 -12.76 -18.95
CA ALA A 35 5.10 -12.78 -20.36
C ALA A 35 5.64 -11.44 -20.84
N PHE A 36 5.04 -10.34 -20.40
CA PHE A 36 5.51 -8.99 -20.70
C PHE A 36 6.91 -8.75 -20.10
N ILE A 37 7.11 -9.12 -18.83
CA ILE A 37 8.41 -8.98 -18.15
C ILE A 37 9.50 -9.72 -18.93
N ARG A 38 9.24 -10.98 -19.29
CA ARG A 38 10.19 -11.78 -20.07
C ARG A 38 10.49 -11.16 -21.44
N SER A 39 9.47 -10.62 -22.11
CA SER A 39 9.68 -9.95 -23.39
C SER A 39 10.53 -8.69 -23.27
N MET A 40 10.42 -7.93 -22.17
CA MET A 40 11.28 -6.77 -21.92
C MET A 40 12.73 -7.17 -21.71
N ILE A 41 12.99 -8.27 -21.02
CA ILE A 41 14.35 -8.82 -20.84
C ILE A 41 14.92 -9.27 -22.17
N GLU A 42 14.17 -10.03 -22.97
CA GLU A 42 14.58 -10.50 -24.28
C GLU A 42 14.94 -9.38 -25.25
N LYS A 43 14.18 -8.26 -25.19
CA LYS A 43 14.40 -7.07 -26.03
C LYS A 43 15.52 -6.16 -25.52
N GLY A 44 16.12 -6.47 -24.38
CA GLY A 44 17.19 -5.66 -23.79
C GLY A 44 16.72 -4.38 -23.08
N HIS A 45 15.40 -4.25 -22.84
CA HIS A 45 14.84 -3.08 -22.09
C HIS A 45 14.89 -3.28 -20.59
N ALA A 46 15.14 -4.48 -20.11
CA ALA A 46 15.30 -4.83 -18.71
C ALA A 46 16.28 -5.98 -18.57
N THR A 47 16.72 -6.26 -17.32
CA THR A 47 17.59 -7.37 -16.98
C THR A 47 16.96 -8.24 -15.91
N ASP A 48 17.52 -9.41 -15.66
CA ASP A 48 17.07 -10.28 -14.58
C ASP A 48 17.15 -9.59 -13.21
N ASP A 49 18.10 -8.67 -13.03
CA ASP A 49 18.25 -7.88 -11.79
C ASP A 49 17.10 -6.92 -11.52
N ASP A 50 16.30 -6.58 -12.54
CA ASP A 50 15.10 -5.75 -12.40
C ASP A 50 13.89 -6.54 -11.91
N THR A 51 14.03 -7.84 -11.72
CA THR A 51 12.96 -8.76 -11.37
C THR A 51 13.22 -9.48 -10.05
N THR A 52 12.15 -10.00 -9.48
CA THR A 52 12.18 -10.90 -8.33
C THR A 52 11.01 -11.87 -8.42
N THR A 53 10.94 -12.81 -7.49
CA THR A 53 9.81 -13.72 -7.37
C THR A 53 8.99 -13.38 -6.13
N HIS A 54 7.68 -13.30 -6.28
CA HIS A 54 6.75 -13.10 -5.19
C HIS A 54 5.56 -14.04 -5.34
N ASN A 55 5.29 -14.85 -4.31
CA ASN A 55 4.22 -15.87 -4.33
C ASN A 55 4.29 -16.78 -5.57
N GLY A 56 5.51 -17.15 -5.99
CA GLY A 56 5.73 -18.02 -7.14
C GLY A 56 5.62 -17.34 -8.51
N ALA A 57 5.36 -16.05 -8.57
CA ALA A 57 5.27 -15.29 -9.83
C ALA A 57 6.50 -14.41 -10.03
N LEU A 58 6.90 -14.27 -11.29
CA LEU A 58 7.92 -13.30 -11.68
C LEU A 58 7.32 -11.91 -11.69
N VAL A 59 7.94 -10.97 -10.98
CA VAL A 59 7.46 -9.60 -10.80
C VAL A 59 8.60 -8.60 -10.94
N TRP A 60 8.24 -7.33 -11.17
CA TRP A 60 9.22 -6.24 -11.13
C TRP A 60 9.65 -5.98 -9.68
N LYS A 61 10.94 -5.80 -9.49
CA LYS A 61 11.51 -5.39 -8.19
C LYS A 61 11.11 -3.98 -7.78
N ALA A 62 10.95 -3.10 -8.77
CA ALA A 62 10.80 -1.67 -8.56
C ALA A 62 9.46 -1.27 -7.93
N GLY A 63 8.42 -2.08 -8.06
CA GLY A 63 7.14 -1.69 -7.49
C GLY A 63 6.03 -2.73 -7.61
N ALA A 64 5.01 -2.49 -6.83
CA ALA A 64 3.74 -3.21 -6.88
C ALA A 64 2.63 -2.20 -6.62
N ALA A 65 1.46 -2.41 -7.19
CA ALA A 65 0.35 -1.48 -7.03
C ALA A 65 -0.93 -2.18 -6.60
N ILE A 66 -1.78 -1.42 -5.95
CA ILE A 66 -3.12 -1.85 -5.56
C ILE A 66 -4.15 -0.85 -6.08
N ARG A 67 -5.38 -1.32 -6.25
CA ARG A 67 -6.49 -0.49 -6.68
C ARG A 67 -7.80 -0.94 -6.04
N HIS A 68 -8.71 0.02 -5.91
CA HIS A 68 -10.06 -0.24 -5.45
C HIS A 68 -10.75 -1.24 -6.41
N PRO A 69 -11.49 -2.23 -5.91
CA PRO A 69 -12.17 -3.21 -6.77
C PRO A 69 -13.18 -2.59 -7.75
N ASP A 70 -13.77 -1.43 -7.39
CA ASP A 70 -14.70 -0.70 -8.27
C ASP A 70 -13.99 0.24 -9.25
N GLY A 71 -12.66 0.22 -9.32
CA GLY A 71 -11.87 0.94 -10.31
C GLY A 71 -11.31 2.27 -9.86
N LEU A 72 -10.53 2.87 -10.77
CA LEU A 72 -9.78 4.10 -10.50
C LEU A 72 -10.68 5.34 -10.35
N GLU A 73 -11.90 5.29 -10.85
CA GLU A 73 -12.88 6.36 -10.64
C GLU A 73 -13.34 6.44 -9.17
N ARG A 74 -13.26 5.34 -8.44
CA ARG A 74 -13.67 5.27 -7.05
C ARG A 74 -12.61 5.80 -6.10
N ALA A 75 -11.34 5.49 -6.36
CA ALA A 75 -10.20 5.93 -5.57
C ALA A 75 -8.92 5.89 -6.40
N PRO A 76 -7.92 6.73 -6.10
CA PRO A 76 -6.64 6.69 -6.79
C PRO A 76 -5.92 5.36 -6.61
N ARG A 77 -5.15 4.97 -7.60
CA ARG A 77 -4.21 3.85 -7.51
C ARG A 77 -3.16 4.14 -6.45
N VAL A 78 -2.73 3.13 -5.72
CA VAL A 78 -1.60 3.23 -4.78
C VAL A 78 -0.46 2.37 -5.30
N LEU A 79 0.68 3.00 -5.58
CA LEU A 79 1.92 2.35 -6.00
C LEU A 79 2.87 2.26 -4.82
N PHE A 80 3.38 1.06 -4.55
CA PHE A 80 4.46 0.83 -3.60
C PHE A 80 5.76 0.75 -4.40
N GLN A 81 6.65 1.71 -4.19
CA GLN A 81 7.86 1.89 -5.00
C GLN A 81 9.10 1.61 -4.16
N LEU A 82 9.99 0.80 -4.72
CA LEU A 82 11.24 0.46 -4.06
C LEU A 82 12.08 1.72 -3.83
N ALA A 83 12.45 1.93 -2.57
CA ALA A 83 13.33 3.01 -2.15
C ALA A 83 14.38 2.47 -1.17
N ALA A 84 15.61 2.97 -1.31
CA ALA A 84 16.72 2.53 -0.47
C ALA A 84 16.63 3.09 0.96
N GLU A 85 15.99 4.24 1.14
CA GLU A 85 15.93 4.92 2.43
C GLU A 85 14.81 4.33 3.29
N PRO A 86 15.11 3.88 4.52
CA PRO A 86 14.08 3.45 5.45
C PRO A 86 13.29 4.66 5.98
N LYS A 87 12.04 4.41 6.37
CA LYS A 87 11.25 5.41 7.07
C LYS A 87 11.80 5.64 8.48
N THR A 88 12.13 6.87 8.83
CA THR A 88 12.71 7.23 10.13
C THR A 88 11.95 8.31 10.87
N VAL A 89 11.25 9.20 10.17
CA VAL A 89 10.49 10.30 10.78
C VAL A 89 9.01 10.19 10.42
N LYS A 90 8.17 10.95 11.15
CA LYS A 90 6.74 10.97 10.88
C LYS A 90 6.44 11.41 9.45
N ASN A 91 5.56 10.67 8.75
CA ASN A 91 5.06 11.07 7.43
C ASN A 91 4.25 12.36 7.56
N ARG A 92 4.49 13.29 6.65
CA ARG A 92 3.71 14.54 6.56
C ARG A 92 2.36 14.31 5.90
N VAL A 93 2.27 13.34 5.00
CA VAL A 93 1.04 12.90 4.36
C VAL A 93 0.68 11.53 4.89
N HIS A 94 -0.57 11.34 5.29
CA HIS A 94 -1.11 10.05 5.71
C HIS A 94 -2.52 9.88 5.13
N LEU A 95 -2.96 8.64 5.04
CA LEU A 95 -4.30 8.32 4.55
C LEU A 95 -5.26 8.13 5.73
N ASP A 96 -6.46 8.68 5.60
CA ASP A 96 -7.57 8.39 6.49
C ASP A 96 -8.44 7.32 5.84
N VAL A 97 -8.45 6.14 6.44
CA VAL A 97 -9.22 5.00 5.96
C VAL A 97 -10.58 5.01 6.66
N ARG A 98 -11.63 5.28 5.90
CA ARG A 98 -12.99 5.44 6.42
C ARG A 98 -13.69 4.09 6.51
N VAL A 99 -13.86 3.59 7.71
CA VAL A 99 -14.51 2.29 7.97
C VAL A 99 -15.87 2.44 8.66
N GLY A 100 -16.16 3.64 9.18
CA GLY A 100 -17.34 3.92 10.01
C GLY A 100 -17.06 3.65 11.49
N ALA A 101 -17.66 4.47 12.36
CA ALA A 101 -17.36 4.51 13.79
C ALA A 101 -17.42 3.14 14.48
N ASP A 102 -18.42 2.32 14.14
CA ASP A 102 -18.61 1.01 14.76
C ASP A 102 -17.56 -0.03 14.32
N ASN A 103 -16.83 0.24 13.23
CA ASN A 103 -15.85 -0.67 12.68
C ASN A 103 -14.40 -0.30 13.02
N ILE A 104 -14.16 0.84 13.64
CA ILE A 104 -12.80 1.31 13.94
C ILE A 104 -12.04 0.29 14.80
N GLU A 105 -12.59 -0.07 15.96
CA GLU A 105 -11.92 -1.02 16.85
C GLU A 105 -11.74 -2.41 16.21
N PRO A 106 -12.76 -3.04 15.60
CA PRO A 106 -12.57 -4.32 14.94
C PRO A 106 -11.51 -4.31 13.83
N VAL A 107 -11.46 -3.24 13.03
CA VAL A 107 -10.46 -3.11 11.96
C VAL A 107 -9.06 -2.95 12.55
N VAL A 108 -8.89 -2.11 13.56
CA VAL A 108 -7.59 -1.92 14.22
C VAL A 108 -7.11 -3.23 14.85
N GLU A 109 -8.00 -3.98 15.53
CA GLU A 109 -7.66 -5.29 16.10
C GLU A 109 -7.18 -6.25 15.00
N ARG A 110 -7.90 -6.33 13.89
CA ARG A 110 -7.50 -7.17 12.74
C ARG A 110 -6.14 -6.78 12.18
N LEU A 111 -5.90 -5.48 11.98
CA LEU A 111 -4.65 -4.99 11.42
C LEU A 111 -3.47 -5.14 12.39
N THR A 112 -3.70 -4.98 13.68
CA THR A 112 -2.68 -5.22 14.71
C THR A 112 -2.24 -6.68 14.70
N ALA A 113 -3.16 -7.62 14.54
CA ALA A 113 -2.83 -9.05 14.39
C ALA A 113 -1.98 -9.32 13.13
N LYS A 114 -1.99 -8.42 12.16
CA LYS A 114 -1.22 -8.50 10.90
C LYS A 114 0.02 -7.61 10.87
N GLY A 115 0.45 -7.10 12.01
CA GLY A 115 1.70 -6.37 12.12
C GLY A 115 1.60 -4.86 12.23
N ALA A 116 0.40 -4.29 12.23
CA ALA A 116 0.22 -2.87 12.52
C ALA A 116 0.48 -2.57 14.00
N LYS A 117 0.86 -1.33 14.29
CA LYS A 117 1.04 -0.85 15.67
C LYS A 117 0.10 0.33 15.93
N VAL A 118 -0.60 0.31 17.05
CA VAL A 118 -1.37 1.47 17.50
C VAL A 118 -0.41 2.55 17.98
N LEU A 119 -0.53 3.75 17.43
CA LEU A 119 0.28 4.90 17.81
C LEU A 119 -0.44 5.79 18.81
N HIS A 120 -1.65 6.23 18.46
CA HIS A 120 -2.48 7.04 19.36
C HIS A 120 -3.94 7.03 18.93
N ARG A 121 -4.79 7.56 19.80
CA ARG A 121 -6.22 7.78 19.56
C ARG A 121 -6.48 9.28 19.53
N GLY A 122 -7.36 9.71 18.63
CA GLY A 122 -7.72 11.11 18.50
C GLY A 122 -9.24 11.29 18.46
N ARG A 123 -9.66 12.52 18.81
CA ARG A 123 -11.08 12.90 18.76
C ARG A 123 -11.19 14.38 18.40
N GLN A 124 -12.18 14.67 17.58
CA GLN A 124 -12.57 16.04 17.27
C GLN A 124 -14.10 16.10 17.14
N GLY A 125 -14.75 16.74 18.09
CA GLY A 125 -16.22 16.75 18.16
C GLY A 125 -16.78 15.32 18.27
N PRO A 126 -17.77 14.96 17.44
CA PRO A 126 -18.33 13.61 17.45
C PRO A 126 -17.44 12.57 16.71
N ASN A 127 -16.43 13.03 16.01
CA ASN A 127 -15.54 12.17 15.22
C ASN A 127 -14.35 11.70 16.05
N TRP A 128 -13.94 10.46 15.82
CA TRP A 128 -12.78 9.89 16.48
C TRP A 128 -12.06 8.94 15.53
N TRP A 129 -10.81 8.64 15.83
CA TRP A 129 -9.98 7.78 15.01
C TRP A 129 -8.89 7.12 15.83
N ILE A 130 -8.29 6.09 15.27
CA ILE A 130 -7.09 5.46 15.79
C ILE A 130 -6.01 5.58 14.73
N THR A 131 -4.89 6.19 15.08
CA THR A 131 -3.70 6.24 14.23
C THR A 131 -2.87 4.99 14.46
N ILE A 132 -2.59 4.29 13.39
CA ILE A 132 -1.76 3.07 13.41
C ILE A 132 -0.57 3.25 12.46
N ALA A 133 0.44 2.43 12.64
CA ALA A 133 1.55 2.28 11.71
C ALA A 133 1.44 0.97 10.95
N ASP A 134 1.70 0.99 9.66
CA ASP A 134 1.85 -0.22 8.86
C ASP A 134 3.14 -0.97 9.27
N PRO A 135 3.44 -2.16 8.72
CA PRO A 135 4.63 -2.93 9.11
C PRO A 135 5.97 -2.20 8.90
N GLU A 136 6.03 -1.19 8.04
CA GLU A 136 7.23 -0.37 7.84
C GLU A 136 7.20 0.96 8.61
N GLY A 137 6.16 1.20 9.38
CA GLY A 137 6.03 2.40 10.21
C GLY A 137 5.27 3.56 9.55
N ASN A 138 4.69 3.39 8.36
CA ASN A 138 3.88 4.43 7.73
C ASN A 138 2.58 4.63 8.50
N GLU A 139 2.28 5.88 8.84
CA GLU A 139 1.08 6.23 9.59
C GLU A 139 -0.16 6.25 8.71
N LEU A 140 -1.25 5.69 9.23
CA LEU A 140 -2.59 5.82 8.67
C LEU A 140 -3.61 5.94 9.80
N CYS A 141 -4.71 6.59 9.54
CA CYS A 141 -5.79 6.74 10.51
C CYS A 141 -6.98 5.87 10.10
N ILE A 142 -7.51 5.13 11.07
CA ILE A 142 -8.74 4.36 10.89
C ILE A 142 -9.88 5.19 11.51
N THR A 143 -10.84 5.57 10.69
CA THR A 143 -11.89 6.52 11.08
C THR A 143 -13.27 6.13 10.56
#